data_92afd3dc59fc442757d55e45a05ff428
#
_entry.id   92afd3dc59fc442757d55e45a05ff428
#
_cell.length_a   1.000
_cell.length_b   1.000
_cell.length_c   1.000
_cell.angle_alpha   90.00
_cell.angle_beta   90.00
_cell.angle_gamma   90.00
#
_symmetry.space_group_name_H-M   'P 1'
#
loop_
_entity.id
_entity.type
_entity.pdbx_description
1 polymer ?
#
loop_
_entity_poly.entity_id
_entity_poly.type
_entity_poly.pdbx_seq_one_letter_code
_entity_poly.pdbx_strand_id
1 'polypeptide(L)'
;LQYILFDLDGTLTNSEEGIIKCVRYALDKLGREIPGEEDLLKFIGPPLVDSFRDIMGMTKEEAAHATAVYRERYNVTGLFENKVYDGMEELLRTLSKEGYHLAVATSKPQMPTEEILKHFHLDTYFEVIVGSSLDHTRDTKTAVMLEALKQLGVDSEDKKKKALMIGDRKFDILGAKECGIASLGVYYGFAPANELEENGADYIVQQVPEILETIHRLS
;
A
#
# COMPACT_ATOMS: atom_id res chain seq x y z
N LEU A 1 21.41 3.59 -3.78
CA LEU A 1 20.26 3.68 -2.89
C LEU A 1 20.63 3.22 -1.47
N GLN A 2 19.82 3.59 -0.48
CA GLN A 2 20.09 3.24 0.92
C GLN A 2 18.77 2.98 1.70
N TYR A 3 17.71 3.71 1.39
CA TYR A 3 16.42 3.65 2.08
C TYR A 3 15.33 3.17 1.10
N ILE A 4 14.64 2.08 1.43
CA ILE A 4 13.62 1.50 0.56
C ILE A 4 12.30 1.46 1.34
N LEU A 5 11.30 2.17 0.84
CA LEU A 5 9.95 2.19 1.39
C LEU A 5 9.05 1.31 0.50
N PHE A 6 8.20 0.50 1.11
CA PHE A 6 7.23 -0.34 0.41
C PHE A 6 5.80 0.04 0.80
N ASP A 7 4.89 0.05 -0.16
CA ASP A 7 3.46 -0.08 0.14
C ASP A 7 3.14 -1.53 0.56
N LEU A 8 1.96 -1.76 1.11
CA LEU A 8 1.52 -3.08 1.55
C LEU A 8 0.60 -3.75 0.52
N ASP A 9 -0.64 -3.23 0.37
CA ASP A 9 -1.66 -3.81 -0.49
C ASP A 9 -1.29 -3.61 -1.96
N GLY A 10 -1.19 -4.70 -2.74
CA GLY A 10 -0.77 -4.65 -4.15
C GLY A 10 0.74 -4.59 -4.37
N THR A 11 1.52 -4.44 -3.31
CA THR A 11 2.99 -4.35 -3.39
C THR A 11 3.68 -5.48 -2.64
N LEU A 12 3.53 -5.57 -1.33
CA LEU A 12 4.03 -6.69 -0.52
C LEU A 12 3.07 -7.87 -0.55
N THR A 13 1.77 -7.60 -0.53
CA THR A 13 0.73 -8.62 -0.44
C THR A 13 -0.41 -8.38 -1.42
N ASN A 14 -1.00 -9.48 -1.92
CA ASN A 14 -2.25 -9.47 -2.67
C ASN A 14 -3.43 -9.60 -1.71
N SER A 15 -4.04 -8.47 -1.37
CA SER A 15 -5.17 -8.37 -0.45
C SER A 15 -6.54 -8.41 -1.12
N GLU A 16 -6.60 -8.68 -2.42
CA GLU A 16 -7.82 -8.64 -3.24
C GLU A 16 -8.96 -9.46 -2.62
N GLU A 17 -8.69 -10.73 -2.30
CA GLU A 17 -9.69 -11.65 -1.78
C GLU A 17 -10.39 -11.11 -0.52
N GLY A 18 -9.60 -10.66 0.45
CA GLY A 18 -10.11 -10.17 1.73
C GLY A 18 -10.87 -8.86 1.59
N ILE A 19 -10.36 -7.92 0.80
CA ILE A 19 -11.01 -6.62 0.58
C ILE A 19 -12.34 -6.82 -0.15
N ILE A 20 -12.35 -7.54 -1.27
CA ILE A 20 -13.56 -7.75 -2.09
C ILE A 20 -14.64 -8.49 -1.29
N LYS A 21 -14.28 -9.56 -0.58
CA LYS A 21 -15.25 -10.28 0.27
C LYS A 21 -15.85 -9.38 1.35
N CYS A 22 -15.06 -8.48 1.93
CA CYS A 22 -15.55 -7.56 2.95
C CYS A 22 -16.40 -6.42 2.38
N VAL A 23 -16.11 -5.94 1.16
CA VAL A 23 -16.99 -5.00 0.45
C VAL A 23 -18.33 -5.66 0.14
N ARG A 24 -18.33 -6.88 -0.42
CA ARG A 24 -19.57 -7.66 -0.68
C ARG A 24 -20.38 -7.87 0.60
N TYR A 25 -19.73 -8.26 1.70
CA TYR A 25 -20.36 -8.40 3.01
C TYR A 25 -21.04 -7.11 3.47
N ALA A 26 -20.36 -5.98 3.36
CA ALA A 26 -20.91 -4.69 3.77
C ALA A 26 -22.12 -4.29 2.92
N LEU A 27 -22.03 -4.42 1.60
CA LEU A 27 -23.12 -4.08 0.69
C LEU A 27 -24.33 -4.98 0.89
N ASP A 28 -24.14 -6.30 1.02
CA ASP A 28 -25.20 -7.27 1.29
C ASP A 28 -25.94 -6.96 2.60
N LYS A 29 -25.19 -6.73 3.68
CA LYS A 29 -25.75 -6.39 5.00
C LYS A 29 -26.53 -5.07 5.00
N LEU A 30 -26.16 -4.13 4.13
CA LEU A 30 -26.86 -2.86 3.95
C LEU A 30 -28.00 -2.92 2.91
N GLY A 31 -28.26 -4.08 2.30
CA GLY A 31 -29.27 -4.24 1.26
C GLY A 31 -28.97 -3.44 -0.01
N ARG A 32 -27.70 -3.21 -0.31
CA ARG A 32 -27.22 -2.49 -1.51
C ARG A 32 -26.86 -3.49 -2.60
N GLU A 33 -27.02 -3.08 -3.85
CA GLU A 33 -26.57 -3.85 -5.00
C GLU A 33 -25.03 -4.01 -4.98
N ILE A 34 -24.57 -5.21 -5.30
CA ILE A 34 -23.12 -5.51 -5.41
C ILE A 34 -22.68 -5.18 -6.84
N PRO A 35 -21.72 -4.27 -7.03
CA PRO A 35 -21.24 -3.89 -8.36
C PRO A 35 -20.46 -5.02 -9.03
N GLY A 36 -20.15 -4.86 -10.32
CA GLY A 36 -19.35 -5.81 -11.08
C GLY A 36 -17.90 -5.89 -10.58
N GLU A 37 -17.18 -6.94 -11.00
CA GLU A 37 -15.80 -7.20 -10.54
C GLU A 37 -14.85 -6.03 -10.81
N GLU A 38 -14.96 -5.36 -11.96
CA GLU A 38 -14.11 -4.21 -12.29
C GLU A 38 -14.28 -3.04 -11.31
N ASP A 39 -15.50 -2.81 -10.82
CA ASP A 39 -15.76 -1.76 -9.84
C ASP A 39 -15.36 -2.19 -8.42
N LEU A 40 -15.48 -3.48 -8.11
CA LEU A 40 -14.99 -4.03 -6.84
C LEU A 40 -13.47 -3.87 -6.71
N LEU A 41 -12.70 -4.09 -7.77
CA LEU A 41 -11.25 -3.89 -7.78
C LEU A 41 -10.84 -2.45 -7.46
N LYS A 42 -11.67 -1.46 -7.80
CA LYS A 42 -11.41 -0.04 -7.50
C LYS A 42 -11.45 0.29 -6.00
N PHE A 43 -11.98 -0.62 -5.16
CA PHE A 43 -11.92 -0.47 -3.70
C PHE A 43 -10.52 -0.73 -3.12
N ILE A 44 -9.60 -1.29 -3.90
CA ILE A 44 -8.26 -1.61 -3.45
C ILE A 44 -7.34 -0.42 -3.69
N GLY A 45 -6.72 0.09 -2.63
CA GLY A 45 -5.79 1.23 -2.66
C GLY A 45 -6.36 2.53 -2.08
N PRO A 46 -7.48 3.07 -2.58
CA PRO A 46 -8.07 4.29 -2.03
C PRO A 46 -8.65 4.09 -0.62
N PRO A 47 -8.85 5.19 0.15
CA PRO A 47 -9.60 5.14 1.39
C PRO A 47 -11.03 4.59 1.16
N LEU A 48 -11.46 3.62 1.97
CA LEU A 48 -12.76 2.95 1.80
C LEU A 48 -13.96 3.90 1.79
N VAL A 49 -13.94 4.95 2.62
CA VAL A 49 -15.02 5.95 2.65
C VAL A 49 -15.16 6.64 1.30
N ASP A 50 -14.03 6.98 0.66
CA ASP A 50 -14.04 7.59 -0.66
C ASP A 50 -14.51 6.60 -1.72
N SER A 51 -14.05 5.35 -1.68
CA SER A 51 -14.51 4.30 -2.59
C SER A 51 -16.01 4.04 -2.49
N PHE A 52 -16.58 3.96 -1.28
CA PHE A 52 -18.04 3.83 -1.12
C PHE A 52 -18.80 5.05 -1.64
N ARG A 53 -18.26 6.26 -1.50
CA ARG A 53 -18.87 7.46 -2.07
C ARG A 53 -18.81 7.47 -3.60
N ASP A 54 -17.63 7.28 -4.14
CA ASP A 54 -17.35 7.53 -5.56
C ASP A 54 -17.84 6.39 -6.46
N ILE A 55 -17.78 5.13 -5.98
CA ILE A 55 -18.21 3.96 -6.74
C ILE A 55 -19.69 3.67 -6.52
N MET A 56 -20.17 3.77 -5.25
CA MET A 56 -21.53 3.41 -4.90
C MET A 56 -22.49 4.61 -4.80
N GLY A 57 -22.02 5.83 -5.04
CA GLY A 57 -22.82 7.06 -4.96
C GLY A 57 -23.37 7.34 -3.56
N MET A 58 -22.71 6.87 -2.50
CA MET A 58 -23.14 7.06 -1.12
C MET A 58 -22.85 8.47 -0.60
N THR A 59 -23.71 8.97 0.28
CA THR A 59 -23.39 10.17 1.07
C THR A 59 -22.20 9.90 1.99
N LYS A 60 -21.62 10.93 2.58
CA LYS A 60 -20.50 10.79 3.53
C LYS A 60 -20.89 9.92 4.73
N GLU A 61 -22.11 10.09 5.24
CA GLU A 61 -22.65 9.36 6.39
C GLU A 61 -22.89 7.88 6.05
N GLU A 62 -23.47 7.62 4.87
CA GLU A 62 -23.69 6.24 4.38
C GLU A 62 -22.35 5.52 4.14
N ALA A 63 -21.38 6.18 3.53
CA ALA A 63 -20.06 5.61 3.28
C ALA A 63 -19.29 5.32 4.58
N ALA A 64 -19.40 6.20 5.57
CA ALA A 64 -18.82 5.96 6.89
C ALA A 64 -19.48 4.75 7.57
N HIS A 65 -20.79 4.61 7.48
CA HIS A 65 -21.51 3.44 7.99
C HIS A 65 -21.11 2.14 7.25
N ALA A 66 -21.06 2.18 5.92
CA ALA A 66 -20.61 1.04 5.11
C ALA A 66 -19.18 0.61 5.47
N THR A 67 -18.29 1.58 5.69
CA THR A 67 -16.93 1.32 6.16
C THR A 67 -16.89 0.67 7.55
N ALA A 68 -17.78 1.06 8.45
CA ALA A 68 -17.89 0.42 9.77
C ALA A 68 -18.35 -1.04 9.63
N VAL A 69 -19.36 -1.31 8.81
CA VAL A 69 -19.83 -2.67 8.53
C VAL A 69 -18.76 -3.52 7.85
N TYR A 70 -18.02 -2.95 6.88
CA TYR A 70 -16.85 -3.60 6.27
C TYR A 70 -15.85 -4.07 7.33
N ARG A 71 -15.52 -3.20 8.29
CA ARG A 71 -14.53 -3.48 9.35
C ARG A 71 -14.96 -4.61 10.29
N GLU A 72 -16.26 -4.86 10.47
CA GLU A 72 -16.75 -5.98 11.28
C GLU A 72 -16.21 -7.33 10.80
N ARG A 73 -16.17 -7.54 9.47
CA ARG A 73 -15.62 -8.75 8.87
C ARG A 73 -14.12 -8.65 8.64
N TYR A 74 -13.66 -7.48 8.20
CA TYR A 74 -12.27 -7.29 7.82
C TYR A 74 -11.32 -7.54 8.99
N ASN A 75 -11.59 -6.96 10.16
CA ASN A 75 -10.74 -7.07 11.33
C ASN A 75 -10.71 -8.49 11.96
N VAL A 76 -11.63 -9.38 11.56
CA VAL A 76 -11.68 -10.75 12.11
C VAL A 76 -11.17 -11.78 11.11
N THR A 77 -11.54 -11.64 9.85
CA THR A 77 -11.29 -12.66 8.81
C THR A 77 -10.59 -12.09 7.59
N GLY A 78 -11.10 -10.97 7.04
CA GLY A 78 -10.64 -10.42 5.77
C GLY A 78 -9.18 -9.99 5.77
N LEU A 79 -8.68 -9.57 6.91
CA LEU A 79 -7.28 -9.23 7.15
C LEU A 79 -6.32 -10.37 6.76
N PHE A 80 -6.73 -11.63 6.99
CA PHE A 80 -5.95 -12.84 6.76
C PHE A 80 -6.29 -13.55 5.44
N GLU A 81 -7.34 -13.12 4.74
CA GLU A 81 -7.63 -13.53 3.35
C GLU A 81 -6.72 -12.72 2.40
N ASN A 82 -5.44 -12.99 2.49
CA ASN A 82 -4.36 -12.22 1.88
C ASN A 82 -3.20 -13.16 1.54
N LYS A 83 -2.31 -12.77 0.64
CA LYS A 83 -1.15 -13.59 0.23
C LYS A 83 0.06 -12.70 -0.02
N VAL A 84 1.22 -13.10 0.45
CA VAL A 84 2.50 -12.49 0.04
C VAL A 84 2.75 -12.79 -1.42
N TYR A 85 3.21 -11.80 -2.20
CA TYR A 85 3.59 -12.04 -3.59
C TYR A 85 4.81 -12.98 -3.67
N ASP A 86 4.80 -13.86 -4.66
CA ASP A 86 5.87 -14.83 -4.87
C ASP A 86 7.23 -14.12 -5.03
N GLY A 87 8.23 -14.58 -4.29
CA GLY A 87 9.58 -13.99 -4.29
C GLY A 87 9.75 -12.78 -3.38
N MET A 88 8.68 -12.22 -2.79
CA MET A 88 8.77 -11.01 -1.96
C MET A 88 9.60 -11.23 -0.69
N GLU A 89 9.40 -12.33 0.02
CA GLU A 89 10.19 -12.63 1.21
C GLU A 89 11.69 -12.77 0.89
N GLU A 90 12.03 -13.42 -0.23
CA GLU A 90 13.42 -13.53 -0.70
C GLU A 90 14.03 -12.16 -1.00
N LEU A 91 13.26 -11.29 -1.68
CA LEU A 91 13.65 -9.90 -1.95
C LEU A 91 13.96 -9.15 -0.65
N LEU A 92 13.04 -9.14 0.31
CA LEU A 92 13.19 -8.44 1.60
C LEU A 92 14.40 -8.96 2.37
N ARG A 93 14.58 -10.28 2.42
CA ARG A 93 15.71 -10.93 3.07
C ARG A 93 17.05 -10.53 2.42
N THR A 94 17.08 -10.44 1.09
CA THR A 94 18.27 -10.04 0.35
C THR A 94 18.62 -8.59 0.62
N LEU A 95 17.65 -7.68 0.48
CA LEU A 95 17.86 -6.26 0.76
C LEU A 95 18.32 -5.99 2.20
N SER A 96 17.71 -6.68 3.18
CA SER A 96 18.12 -6.56 4.59
C SER A 96 19.55 -7.04 4.82
N LYS A 97 19.97 -8.17 4.21
CA LYS A 97 21.36 -8.67 4.29
C LYS A 97 22.37 -7.75 3.61
N GLU A 98 21.97 -7.06 2.56
CA GLU A 98 22.82 -6.10 1.85
C GLU A 98 22.90 -4.74 2.56
N GLY A 99 22.18 -4.57 3.68
CA GLY A 99 22.26 -3.39 4.54
C GLY A 99 21.39 -2.22 4.10
N TYR A 100 20.34 -2.45 3.29
CA TYR A 100 19.35 -1.43 3.02
C TYR A 100 18.44 -1.23 4.23
N HIS A 101 18.08 0.03 4.50
CA HIS A 101 17.09 0.39 5.52
C HIS A 101 15.69 0.26 4.94
N LEU A 102 14.91 -0.69 5.45
CA LEU A 102 13.60 -1.02 4.91
C LEU A 102 12.48 -0.44 5.79
N ALA A 103 11.48 0.15 5.15
CA ALA A 103 10.27 0.62 5.82
C ALA A 103 9.00 0.23 5.07
N VAL A 104 7.89 0.11 5.79
CA VAL A 104 6.54 0.10 5.22
C VAL A 104 5.95 1.49 5.35
N ALA A 105 5.36 1.99 4.26
CA ALA A 105 4.66 3.26 4.18
C ALA A 105 3.34 3.08 3.40
N THR A 106 2.24 2.81 4.11
CA THR A 106 0.96 2.41 3.50
C THR A 106 -0.21 3.28 3.95
N SER A 107 -1.18 3.50 3.05
CA SER A 107 -2.47 4.14 3.38
C SER A 107 -3.39 3.24 4.22
N LYS A 108 -3.06 1.95 4.35
CA LYS A 108 -3.77 1.06 5.27
C LYS A 108 -3.58 1.53 6.72
N PRO A 109 -4.60 1.44 7.60
CA PRO A 109 -4.47 1.81 9.01
C PRO A 109 -3.36 1.04 9.73
N GLN A 110 -2.72 1.68 10.70
CA GLN A 110 -1.54 1.16 11.42
C GLN A 110 -1.74 -0.26 11.97
N MET A 111 -2.82 -0.48 12.74
CA MET A 111 -3.06 -1.76 13.41
C MET A 111 -3.23 -2.94 12.42
N PRO A 112 -4.11 -2.87 11.39
CA PRO A 112 -4.17 -3.92 10.37
C PRO A 112 -2.84 -4.15 9.63
N THR A 113 -2.06 -3.09 9.38
CA THR A 113 -0.75 -3.20 8.75
C THR A 113 0.20 -4.08 9.56
N GLU A 114 0.32 -3.79 10.87
CA GLU A 114 1.19 -4.55 11.77
C GLU A 114 0.73 -6.01 11.90
N GLU A 115 -0.59 -6.25 11.99
CA GLU A 115 -1.13 -7.61 12.10
C GLU A 115 -0.86 -8.46 10.86
N ILE A 116 -1.02 -7.88 9.66
CA ILE A 116 -0.71 -8.56 8.38
C ILE A 116 0.78 -8.91 8.33
N LEU A 117 1.65 -7.95 8.60
CA LEU A 117 3.09 -8.17 8.55
C LEU A 117 3.54 -9.24 9.54
N LYS A 118 3.01 -9.24 10.77
CA LYS A 118 3.26 -10.27 11.78
C LYS A 118 2.73 -11.64 11.36
N HIS A 119 1.53 -11.70 10.78
CA HIS A 119 0.93 -12.95 10.30
C HIS A 119 1.81 -13.65 9.26
N PHE A 120 2.41 -12.88 8.37
CA PHE A 120 3.30 -13.40 7.32
C PHE A 120 4.78 -13.40 7.72
N HIS A 121 5.12 -13.05 8.97
CA HIS A 121 6.50 -12.94 9.47
C HIS A 121 7.39 -11.99 8.67
N LEU A 122 6.79 -10.96 8.05
CA LEU A 122 7.50 -9.94 7.29
C LEU A 122 7.95 -8.76 8.15
N ASP A 123 7.35 -8.57 9.32
CA ASP A 123 7.63 -7.46 10.25
C ASP A 123 9.11 -7.38 10.65
N THR A 124 9.79 -8.50 10.70
CA THR A 124 11.21 -8.59 11.09
C THR A 124 12.18 -8.00 10.08
N TYR A 125 11.76 -7.76 8.82
CA TYR A 125 12.59 -7.16 7.78
C TYR A 125 12.58 -5.63 7.81
N PHE A 126 11.59 -5.03 8.47
CA PHE A 126 11.39 -3.58 8.43
C PHE A 126 11.84 -2.91 9.73
N GLU A 127 12.66 -1.86 9.60
CA GLU A 127 13.06 -1.01 10.74
C GLU A 127 11.91 -0.09 11.17
N VAL A 128 11.05 0.29 10.21
CA VAL A 128 9.95 1.23 10.39
C VAL A 128 8.70 0.72 9.70
N ILE A 129 7.57 0.75 10.41
CA ILE A 129 6.26 0.39 9.86
C ILE A 129 5.30 1.54 10.13
N VAL A 130 4.87 2.23 9.07
CA VAL A 130 3.94 3.36 9.15
C VAL A 130 2.71 3.10 8.30
N GLY A 131 1.58 2.99 8.97
CA GLY A 131 0.25 3.01 8.37
C GLY A 131 -0.46 4.35 8.57
N SER A 132 -1.65 4.52 8.01
CA SER A 132 -2.48 5.70 8.28
C SER A 132 -2.98 5.73 9.72
N SER A 133 -3.26 6.93 10.23
CA SER A 133 -3.82 7.13 11.57
C SER A 133 -5.35 7.27 11.53
N LEU A 134 -6.02 6.82 12.59
CA LEU A 134 -7.49 6.91 12.69
C LEU A 134 -7.98 8.31 13.06
N ASP A 135 -7.10 9.16 13.57
CA ASP A 135 -7.38 10.55 13.94
C ASP A 135 -7.24 11.55 12.78
N HIS A 136 -7.02 11.04 11.57
CA HIS A 136 -6.82 11.80 10.33
C HIS A 136 -5.61 12.75 10.32
N THR A 137 -4.68 12.62 11.24
CA THR A 137 -3.43 13.42 11.23
C THR A 137 -2.43 12.89 10.19
N ARG A 138 -2.61 11.62 9.76
CA ARG A 138 -1.75 10.93 8.80
C ARG A 138 -2.62 10.01 7.91
N ASP A 139 -3.42 10.58 7.03
CA ASP A 139 -4.36 9.85 6.16
C ASP A 139 -4.02 9.92 4.67
N THR A 140 -3.02 10.73 4.29
CA THR A 140 -2.52 10.77 2.91
C THR A 140 -1.25 9.93 2.75
N LYS A 141 -1.02 9.42 1.54
CA LYS A 141 0.20 8.65 1.23
C LYS A 141 1.47 9.47 1.50
N THR A 142 1.46 10.74 1.16
CA THR A 142 2.57 11.68 1.43
C THR A 142 2.84 11.81 2.93
N ALA A 143 1.82 11.98 3.77
CA ALA A 143 1.97 12.10 5.21
C ALA A 143 2.56 10.81 5.84
N VAL A 144 2.13 9.64 5.35
CA VAL A 144 2.67 8.35 5.78
C VAL A 144 4.15 8.21 5.38
N MET A 145 4.50 8.56 4.14
CA MET A 145 5.90 8.52 3.68
C MET A 145 6.79 9.48 4.44
N LEU A 146 6.35 10.73 4.67
CA LEU A 146 7.11 11.70 5.45
C LEU A 146 7.42 11.20 6.86
N GLU A 147 6.44 10.56 7.51
CA GLU A 147 6.66 9.97 8.84
C GLU A 147 7.64 8.79 8.77
N ALA A 148 7.54 7.92 7.75
CA ALA A 148 8.46 6.81 7.57
C ALA A 148 9.90 7.31 7.32
N LEU A 149 10.08 8.29 6.44
CA LEU A 149 11.37 8.92 6.16
C LEU A 149 11.97 9.56 7.43
N LYS A 150 11.15 10.26 8.21
CA LYS A 150 11.57 10.86 9.48
C LYS A 150 12.05 9.81 10.47
N GLN A 151 11.32 8.71 10.63
CA GLN A 151 11.71 7.61 11.53
C GLN A 151 12.99 6.89 11.06
N LEU A 152 13.21 6.78 9.75
CA LEU A 152 14.47 6.29 9.17
C LEU A 152 15.62 7.30 9.27
N GLY A 153 15.38 8.51 9.77
CA GLY A 153 16.40 9.57 9.85
C GLY A 153 16.78 10.16 8.49
N VAL A 154 15.88 10.11 7.50
CA VAL A 154 16.05 10.75 6.18
C VAL A 154 15.65 12.22 6.29
N ASP A 155 16.57 13.06 6.74
CA ASP A 155 16.37 14.44 7.17
C ASP A 155 17.03 15.49 6.26
N SER A 156 17.68 15.06 5.19
CA SER A 156 18.39 15.92 4.25
C SER A 156 18.13 15.54 2.79
N GLU A 157 18.29 16.51 1.88
CA GLU A 157 18.15 16.27 0.44
C GLU A 157 19.11 15.20 -0.10
N ASP A 158 20.30 15.10 0.47
CA ASP A 158 21.27 14.07 0.06
C ASP A 158 20.84 12.66 0.49
N LYS A 159 20.15 12.52 1.62
CA LYS A 159 19.55 11.25 2.03
C LYS A 159 18.31 10.92 1.21
N LYS A 160 17.45 11.91 0.89
CA LYS A 160 16.28 11.73 0.04
C LYS A 160 16.66 11.19 -1.35
N LYS A 161 17.74 11.67 -1.96
CA LYS A 161 18.27 11.15 -3.23
C LYS A 161 18.66 9.67 -3.18
N LYS A 162 18.81 9.11 -1.99
CA LYS A 162 19.12 7.69 -1.75
C LYS A 162 17.88 6.88 -1.31
N ALA A 163 16.71 7.49 -1.31
CA ALA A 163 15.46 6.85 -0.93
C ALA A 163 14.61 6.52 -2.15
N LEU A 164 13.93 5.36 -2.09
CA LEU A 164 13.05 4.86 -3.12
C LEU A 164 11.72 4.43 -2.49
N MET A 165 10.60 4.87 -3.05
CA MET A 165 9.27 4.32 -2.75
C MET A 165 8.89 3.27 -3.79
N ILE A 166 8.46 2.11 -3.35
CA ILE A 166 7.95 1.02 -4.18
C ILE A 166 6.47 0.85 -3.90
N GLY A 167 5.65 0.98 -4.94
CA GLY A 167 4.20 0.87 -4.81
C GLY A 167 3.52 0.56 -6.14
N ASP A 168 2.25 0.16 -6.08
CA ASP A 168 1.50 -0.30 -7.24
C ASP A 168 0.46 0.71 -7.74
N ARG A 169 0.28 1.87 -7.06
CA ARG A 169 -0.73 2.84 -7.44
C ARG A 169 -0.14 4.23 -7.63
N LYS A 170 -0.87 5.06 -8.38
CA LYS A 170 -0.52 6.48 -8.57
C LYS A 170 -0.26 7.24 -7.28
N PHE A 171 -0.90 6.84 -6.17
CA PHE A 171 -0.73 7.50 -4.87
C PHE A 171 0.71 7.35 -4.34
N ASP A 172 1.36 6.22 -4.64
CA ASP A 172 2.76 5.95 -4.29
C ASP A 172 3.70 6.84 -5.08
N ILE A 173 3.42 6.95 -6.38
CA ILE A 173 4.22 7.76 -7.31
C ILE A 173 4.12 9.25 -6.98
N LEU A 174 2.90 9.75 -6.82
CA LEU A 174 2.66 11.15 -6.47
C LEU A 174 3.21 11.48 -5.08
N GLY A 175 3.01 10.60 -4.09
CA GLY A 175 3.54 10.78 -2.75
C GLY A 175 5.06 10.80 -2.73
N ALA A 176 5.73 9.92 -3.47
CA ALA A 176 7.20 9.93 -3.62
C ALA A 176 7.69 11.26 -4.21
N LYS A 177 7.03 11.74 -5.26
CA LYS A 177 7.33 13.04 -5.89
C LYS A 177 7.18 14.21 -4.93
N GLU A 178 6.10 14.24 -4.14
CA GLU A 178 5.88 15.27 -3.12
C GLU A 178 6.90 15.20 -1.99
N CYS A 179 7.36 14.00 -1.61
CA CYS A 179 8.43 13.81 -0.63
C CYS A 179 9.83 14.13 -1.17
N GLY A 180 9.99 14.26 -2.49
CA GLY A 180 11.28 14.48 -3.14
C GLY A 180 12.18 13.24 -3.16
N ILE A 181 11.60 12.04 -3.25
CA ILE A 181 12.30 10.77 -3.37
C ILE A 181 11.94 10.07 -4.69
N ALA A 182 12.77 9.12 -5.13
CA ALA A 182 12.49 8.33 -6.32
C ALA A 182 11.30 7.37 -6.12
N SER A 183 10.65 6.98 -7.22
CA SER A 183 9.54 6.05 -7.26
C SER A 183 9.80 4.86 -8.17
N LEU A 184 9.37 3.67 -7.74
CA LEU A 184 9.35 2.45 -8.54
C LEU A 184 7.92 1.88 -8.52
N GLY A 185 7.24 1.96 -9.65
CA GLY A 185 5.92 1.40 -9.83
C GLY A 185 5.96 -0.09 -10.16
N VAL A 186 5.04 -0.87 -9.61
CA VAL A 186 4.94 -2.32 -9.86
C VAL A 186 3.61 -2.66 -10.49
N TYR A 187 3.62 -3.36 -11.64
CA TYR A 187 2.41 -3.74 -12.39
C TYR A 187 1.83 -5.10 -12.01
N TYR A 188 2.46 -5.86 -11.15
CA TYR A 188 1.86 -7.10 -10.61
C TYR A 188 0.78 -6.83 -9.55
N GLY A 189 0.62 -5.58 -9.11
CA GLY A 189 -0.41 -5.12 -8.17
C GLY A 189 -1.73 -4.73 -8.87
N PHE A 190 -2.35 -3.65 -8.40
CA PHE A 190 -3.70 -3.23 -8.79
C PHE A 190 -3.74 -1.98 -9.68
N ALA A 191 -2.59 -1.52 -10.21
CA ALA A 191 -2.58 -0.38 -11.12
C ALA A 191 -3.38 -0.66 -12.41
N PRO A 192 -4.31 0.23 -12.79
CA PRO A 192 -4.84 0.22 -14.16
C PRO A 192 -3.72 0.44 -15.19
N ALA A 193 -3.95 0.00 -16.41
CA ALA A 193 -3.01 0.21 -17.51
C ALA A 193 -2.64 1.70 -17.65
N ASN A 194 -1.34 1.98 -17.81
CA ASN A 194 -0.72 3.29 -17.95
C ASN A 194 -0.80 4.21 -16.72
N GLU A 195 -1.42 3.79 -15.60
CA GLU A 195 -1.54 4.65 -14.39
C GLU A 195 -0.17 5.09 -13.88
N LEU A 196 0.81 4.22 -13.89
CA LEU A 196 2.14 4.50 -13.34
C LEU A 196 2.92 5.48 -14.23
N GLU A 197 2.90 5.28 -15.55
CA GLU A 197 3.54 6.16 -16.54
C GLU A 197 2.90 7.55 -16.56
N GLU A 198 1.57 7.61 -16.60
CA GLU A 198 0.81 8.87 -16.63
C GLU A 198 1.04 9.73 -15.38
N ASN A 199 1.35 9.11 -14.24
CA ASN A 199 1.69 9.82 -13.00
C ASN A 199 3.19 10.03 -12.82
N GLY A 200 4.01 9.58 -13.78
CA GLY A 200 5.44 9.89 -13.85
C GLY A 200 6.30 9.08 -12.90
N ALA A 201 6.04 7.76 -12.79
CA ALA A 201 6.93 6.85 -12.09
C ALA A 201 8.34 6.89 -12.69
N ASP A 202 9.38 7.01 -11.85
CA ASP A 202 10.76 7.07 -12.32
C ASP A 202 11.22 5.74 -12.89
N TYR A 203 10.74 4.63 -12.31
CA TYR A 203 11.00 3.26 -12.74
C TYR A 203 9.72 2.44 -12.67
N ILE A 204 9.60 1.44 -13.55
CA ILE A 204 8.46 0.52 -13.59
C ILE A 204 8.96 -0.89 -13.83
N VAL A 205 8.38 -1.85 -13.10
CA VAL A 205 8.67 -3.28 -13.23
C VAL A 205 7.38 -4.09 -13.32
N GLN A 206 7.47 -5.26 -13.94
CA GLN A 206 6.32 -6.15 -14.14
C GLN A 206 6.26 -7.28 -13.09
N GLN A 207 7.39 -7.62 -12.47
CA GLN A 207 7.52 -8.77 -11.58
C GLN A 207 8.44 -8.46 -10.40
N VAL A 208 8.24 -9.16 -9.29
CA VAL A 208 9.01 -8.98 -8.05
C VAL A 208 10.54 -9.10 -8.24
N PRO A 209 11.09 -10.07 -9.00
CA PRO A 209 12.54 -10.18 -9.18
C PRO A 209 13.19 -8.94 -9.81
N GLU A 210 12.48 -8.22 -10.67
CA GLU A 210 12.98 -7.03 -11.36
C GLU A 210 13.20 -5.84 -10.39
N ILE A 211 12.60 -5.88 -9.21
CA ILE A 211 12.79 -4.86 -8.17
C ILE A 211 14.25 -4.87 -7.71
N LEU A 212 14.80 -6.05 -7.37
CA LEU A 212 16.18 -6.18 -6.91
C LEU A 212 17.17 -5.74 -7.98
N GLU A 213 16.95 -6.16 -9.23
CA GLU A 213 17.78 -5.75 -10.37
C GLU A 213 17.80 -4.23 -10.55
N THR A 214 16.62 -3.60 -10.40
CA THR A 214 16.50 -2.14 -10.51
C THR A 214 17.22 -1.44 -9.37
N ILE A 215 17.03 -1.90 -8.12
CA ILE A 215 17.74 -1.34 -6.95
C ILE A 215 19.26 -1.44 -7.13
N HIS A 216 19.78 -2.59 -7.55
CA HIS A 216 21.23 -2.77 -7.77
C HIS A 216 21.79 -1.83 -8.87
N ARG A 217 21.01 -1.57 -9.93
CA ARG A 217 21.41 -0.63 -10.99
C ARG A 217 21.47 0.82 -10.51
N LEU A 218 20.70 1.16 -9.47
CA LEU A 218 20.61 2.51 -8.91
C LEU A 218 21.52 2.73 -7.69
N SER A 219 22.17 1.70 -7.19
CA SER A 219 23.08 1.76 -6.03
C SER A 219 24.52 1.92 -6.48
#